data_3f706e17fd9ad95dee77112cacf9c0d8
#
_entry.id   3f706e17fd9ad95dee77112cacf9c0d8
#
_cell.length_a   1.000
_cell.length_b   1.000
_cell.length_c   1.000
_cell.angle_alpha   90.00
_cell.angle_beta   90.00
_cell.angle_gamma   90.00
#
_symmetry.space_group_name_H-M   'P 1'
#
loop_
_entity.id
_entity.type
_entity.pdbx_description
1 polymer ?
#
loop_
_entity_poly.entity_id
_entity_poly.type
_entity_poly.pdbx_seq_one_letter_code
_entity_poly.pdbx_strand_id
1 'polypeptide(L)'
;KDLIIQSRIVVTTLHGSSSRELCSLYRDDPNFQLFDTLIIDEVSQAMEPQCWIPLIAHQNQFHKLVLAGDNKQLPPTIKTEDDKNVIHNLETTLFDRIIKIFPKRDMVKFLNVQYRMNQKIMEFPSHSMYNGKLLADATVANRLLIDLPTVDATPSEDDDDTKIPLIWYDTQGDEFQETADEATILGSKYNEGEIAIVKEHIENLRSFNVPENSIGVISPYNAQVSHLKKLIHDELKLTDIEISTVDGFQGREKDVIILSLVRSNEKFEVGFLKEERRLNVAITRPRRQLVVVGNIEVLQRCGNKYLKSWSEWCEEN
;
A
#
# COMPACT_ATOMS: atom_id res chain seq x y z
N LYS A 1 -3.87 21.72 -28.95
CA LYS A 1 -2.43 21.83 -29.19
C LYS A 1 -1.83 23.02 -28.45
N ASP A 2 -2.37 24.22 -28.61
CA ASP A 2 -1.84 25.47 -28.05
C ASP A 2 -1.71 25.42 -26.52
N LEU A 3 -2.70 24.82 -25.83
CA LEU A 3 -2.67 24.65 -24.40
C LEU A 3 -1.48 23.78 -23.95
N ILE A 4 -1.19 22.69 -24.67
CA ILE A 4 -0.05 21.79 -24.36
C ILE A 4 1.27 22.53 -24.60
N ILE A 5 1.38 23.25 -25.72
CA ILE A 5 2.60 24.02 -26.07
C ILE A 5 2.92 25.10 -25.03
N GLN A 6 1.89 25.70 -24.43
CA GLN A 6 2.04 26.73 -23.39
C GLN A 6 2.26 26.12 -21.99
N SER A 7 2.03 24.82 -21.83
CA SER A 7 2.17 24.16 -20.53
C SER A 7 3.63 23.86 -20.22
N ARG A 8 4.07 24.21 -19.01
CA ARG A 8 5.41 23.88 -18.52
C ARG A 8 5.51 22.42 -18.03
N ILE A 9 4.38 21.83 -17.65
CA ILE A 9 4.28 20.46 -17.15
C ILE A 9 3.09 19.80 -17.84
N VAL A 10 3.32 18.63 -18.41
CA VAL A 10 2.28 17.76 -18.99
C VAL A 10 2.29 16.43 -18.24
N VAL A 11 1.14 16.06 -17.68
CA VAL A 11 0.96 14.80 -16.95
C VAL A 11 0.10 13.85 -17.77
N THR A 12 0.57 12.62 -17.93
CA THR A 12 -0.12 11.59 -18.71
C THR A 12 0.25 10.20 -18.19
N THR A 13 -0.50 9.18 -18.59
CA THR A 13 -0.08 7.79 -18.34
C THR A 13 1.03 7.38 -19.32
N LEU A 14 1.76 6.29 -19.00
CA LEU A 14 2.80 5.76 -19.90
C LEU A 14 2.25 5.50 -21.31
N HIS A 15 1.07 4.89 -21.44
CA HIS A 15 0.42 4.67 -22.73
C HIS A 15 -0.08 5.96 -23.38
N GLY A 16 -0.68 6.86 -22.59
CA GLY A 16 -1.18 8.15 -23.07
C GLY A 16 -0.08 9.08 -23.60
N SER A 17 1.18 8.86 -23.18
CA SER A 17 2.33 9.62 -23.67
C SER A 17 2.57 9.48 -25.16
N SER A 18 2.20 8.37 -25.78
CA SER A 18 2.28 8.13 -27.21
C SER A 18 1.02 8.55 -27.99
N SER A 19 0.12 9.33 -27.38
CA SER A 19 -1.09 9.80 -28.04
C SER A 19 -0.74 10.65 -29.30
N ARG A 20 -1.66 10.59 -30.27
CA ARG A 20 -1.49 11.34 -31.53
C ARG A 20 -1.38 12.84 -31.28
N GLU A 21 -2.10 13.35 -30.27
CA GLU A 21 -2.09 14.75 -29.88
C GLU A 21 -0.71 15.20 -29.43
N LEU A 22 -0.04 14.43 -28.56
CA LEU A 22 1.31 14.73 -28.09
C LEU A 22 2.35 14.56 -29.20
N CYS A 23 2.37 13.40 -29.87
CA CYS A 23 3.37 13.11 -30.90
C CYS A 23 3.29 14.02 -32.13
N SER A 24 2.12 14.63 -32.40
CA SER A 24 1.96 15.54 -33.53
C SER A 24 2.47 16.96 -33.28
N LEU A 25 2.89 17.28 -32.05
CA LEU A 25 3.34 18.64 -31.71
C LEU A 25 4.67 19.00 -32.38
N TYR A 26 5.54 18.02 -32.57
CA TYR A 26 6.88 18.16 -33.15
C TYR A 26 7.08 17.35 -34.43
N ARG A 27 5.99 16.81 -35.02
CA ARG A 27 6.06 16.06 -36.29
C ARG A 27 6.51 16.92 -37.46
N ASP A 28 6.08 18.18 -37.45
CA ASP A 28 6.32 19.11 -38.55
C ASP A 28 7.64 19.90 -38.39
N ASP A 29 8.20 19.93 -37.18
CA ASP A 29 9.50 20.51 -36.87
C ASP A 29 10.30 19.59 -35.92
N PRO A 30 11.21 18.79 -36.43
CA PRO A 30 12.06 17.89 -35.62
C PRO A 30 12.99 18.61 -34.63
N ASN A 31 13.24 19.90 -34.83
CA ASN A 31 14.07 20.72 -33.94
C ASN A 31 13.24 21.40 -32.84
N PHE A 32 11.92 21.35 -32.91
CA PHE A 32 11.06 21.88 -31.88
C PHE A 32 11.17 21.04 -30.61
N GLN A 33 11.69 21.65 -29.56
CA GLN A 33 11.87 21.00 -28.26
C GLN A 33 10.81 21.52 -27.29
N LEU A 34 9.88 20.65 -26.89
CA LEU A 34 8.80 20.99 -25.98
C LEU A 34 9.17 20.64 -24.52
N PHE A 35 9.90 19.55 -24.33
CA PHE A 35 10.28 19.05 -23.00
C PHE A 35 11.80 18.96 -22.87
N ASP A 36 12.32 19.11 -21.69
CA ASP A 36 13.73 18.88 -21.36
C ASP A 36 13.91 17.69 -20.41
N THR A 37 12.89 17.34 -19.65
CA THR A 37 12.94 16.32 -18.62
C THR A 37 11.74 15.41 -18.73
N LEU A 38 11.98 14.10 -18.74
CA LEU A 38 10.98 13.06 -18.60
C LEU A 38 11.03 12.49 -17.17
N ILE A 39 9.91 12.48 -16.47
CA ILE A 39 9.76 11.89 -15.14
C ILE A 39 8.78 10.73 -15.25
N ILE A 40 9.19 9.54 -14.83
CA ILE A 40 8.31 8.38 -14.70
C ILE A 40 8.15 8.12 -13.21
N ASP A 41 6.95 8.39 -12.68
CA ASP A 41 6.60 8.14 -11.30
C ASP A 41 6.00 6.74 -11.16
N GLU A 42 6.11 6.15 -9.95
CA GLU A 42 5.69 4.78 -9.65
C GLU A 42 6.27 3.73 -10.63
N VAL A 43 7.49 3.96 -11.09
CA VAL A 43 8.15 3.12 -12.12
C VAL A 43 8.32 1.66 -11.70
N SER A 44 8.34 1.38 -10.40
CA SER A 44 8.40 0.02 -9.84
C SER A 44 7.11 -0.79 -10.02
N GLN A 45 5.99 -0.14 -10.42
CA GLN A 45 4.72 -0.79 -10.73
C GLN A 45 4.50 -0.99 -12.24
N ALA A 46 5.38 -0.46 -13.06
CA ALA A 46 5.28 -0.56 -14.52
C ALA A 46 6.18 -1.69 -15.05
N MET A 47 5.62 -2.53 -15.91
CA MET A 47 6.45 -3.45 -16.70
C MET A 47 7.42 -2.65 -17.56
N GLU A 48 8.66 -3.13 -17.70
CA GLU A 48 9.69 -2.42 -18.46
C GLU A 48 9.25 -1.98 -19.87
N PRO A 49 8.56 -2.82 -20.68
CA PRO A 49 8.07 -2.38 -21.99
C PRO A 49 7.16 -1.16 -21.98
N GLN A 50 6.40 -0.96 -20.90
CA GLN A 50 5.54 0.22 -20.75
C GLN A 50 6.36 1.51 -20.57
N CYS A 51 7.50 1.42 -19.87
CA CYS A 51 8.40 2.56 -19.68
C CYS A 51 9.08 2.99 -21.00
N TRP A 52 9.26 2.06 -21.92
CA TRP A 52 9.83 2.34 -23.25
C TRP A 52 8.89 3.16 -24.15
N ILE A 53 7.57 3.17 -23.89
CA ILE A 53 6.62 3.95 -24.69
C ILE A 53 6.99 5.44 -24.71
N PRO A 54 7.03 6.18 -23.58
CA PRO A 54 7.45 7.57 -23.59
C PRO A 54 8.91 7.77 -24.01
N LEU A 55 9.80 6.84 -23.66
CA LEU A 55 11.20 6.92 -24.00
C LEU A 55 11.43 6.94 -25.52
N ILE A 56 10.70 6.11 -26.27
CA ILE A 56 10.80 6.03 -27.73
C ILE A 56 9.98 7.15 -28.39
N ALA A 57 8.74 7.39 -27.93
CA ALA A 57 7.85 8.38 -28.52
C ALA A 57 8.45 9.80 -28.47
N HIS A 58 9.24 10.10 -27.46
CA HIS A 58 9.82 11.42 -27.19
C HIS A 58 11.35 11.45 -27.15
N GLN A 59 12.02 10.47 -27.76
CA GLN A 59 13.48 10.26 -27.65
C GLN A 59 14.32 11.49 -27.97
N ASN A 60 13.83 12.39 -28.82
CA ASN A 60 14.55 13.62 -29.23
C ASN A 60 14.11 14.85 -28.42
N GLN A 61 13.22 14.71 -27.44
CA GLN A 61 12.62 15.83 -26.74
C GLN A 61 13.26 16.10 -25.38
N PHE A 62 13.88 15.10 -24.73
CA PHE A 62 14.40 15.26 -23.37
C PHE A 62 15.89 14.86 -23.28
N HIS A 63 16.59 15.52 -22.37
CA HIS A 63 17.99 15.26 -22.03
C HIS A 63 18.15 14.61 -20.67
N LYS A 64 17.09 14.65 -19.86
CA LYS A 64 17.09 14.17 -18.49
C LYS A 64 15.95 13.20 -18.27
N LEU A 65 16.27 12.05 -17.68
CA LEU A 65 15.31 11.05 -17.24
C LEU A 65 15.37 10.92 -15.73
N VAL A 66 14.23 11.00 -15.07
CA VAL A 66 14.06 10.73 -13.64
C VAL A 66 13.09 9.57 -13.48
N LEU A 67 13.54 8.53 -12.79
CA LEU A 67 12.71 7.38 -12.43
C LEU A 67 12.45 7.45 -10.92
N ALA A 68 11.19 7.61 -10.54
CA ALA A 68 10.75 7.61 -9.15
C ALA A 68 9.92 6.37 -8.87
N GLY A 69 10.14 5.72 -7.74
CA GLY A 69 9.41 4.52 -7.35
C GLY A 69 10.01 3.82 -6.15
N ASP A 70 9.34 2.80 -5.69
CA ASP A 70 9.74 2.00 -4.55
C ASP A 70 9.61 0.50 -4.85
N ASN A 71 10.74 -0.17 -5.04
CA ASN A 71 10.77 -1.60 -5.34
C ASN A 71 10.50 -2.50 -4.11
N LYS A 72 10.23 -1.91 -2.96
CA LYS A 72 9.77 -2.59 -1.74
C LYS A 72 8.25 -2.53 -1.58
N GLN A 73 7.57 -1.88 -2.52
CA GLN A 73 6.11 -1.87 -2.67
C GLN A 73 5.68 -2.79 -3.81
N LEU A 74 4.40 -2.71 -4.23
CA LEU A 74 3.85 -3.65 -5.20
C LEU A 74 4.61 -3.65 -6.53
N PRO A 75 4.89 -4.84 -7.08
CA PRO A 75 5.44 -5.00 -8.42
C PRO A 75 4.37 -4.77 -9.50
N PRO A 76 4.74 -4.77 -10.79
CA PRO A 76 3.77 -4.78 -11.87
C PRO A 76 2.76 -5.91 -11.75
N THR A 77 1.49 -5.64 -12.05
CA THR A 77 0.45 -6.67 -12.06
C THR A 77 0.57 -7.54 -13.30
N ILE A 78 0.84 -8.83 -13.13
CA ILE A 78 0.98 -9.82 -14.18
C ILE A 78 -0.19 -10.80 -14.09
N LYS A 79 -0.92 -10.95 -15.21
CA LYS A 79 -2.13 -11.77 -15.25
C LYS A 79 -1.89 -13.23 -15.64
N THR A 80 -0.71 -13.57 -16.18
CA THR A 80 -0.38 -14.96 -16.49
C THR A 80 0.13 -15.68 -15.24
N GLU A 81 -0.33 -16.91 -15.05
CA GLU A 81 0.04 -17.75 -13.89
C GLU A 81 0.86 -18.98 -14.30
N ASP A 82 1.01 -19.24 -15.61
CA ASP A 82 1.46 -20.53 -16.13
C ASP A 82 2.97 -20.70 -16.18
N ASP A 83 3.75 -19.62 -16.22
CA ASP A 83 5.22 -19.70 -16.35
C ASP A 83 5.94 -18.76 -15.38
N LYS A 84 6.58 -19.34 -14.37
CA LYS A 84 7.33 -18.61 -13.34
C LYS A 84 8.49 -17.78 -13.91
N ASN A 85 9.11 -18.23 -15.01
CA ASN A 85 10.19 -17.48 -15.65
C ASN A 85 9.65 -16.26 -16.38
N VAL A 86 8.49 -16.39 -17.03
CA VAL A 86 7.80 -15.27 -17.68
C VAL A 86 7.37 -14.26 -16.63
N ILE A 87 6.77 -14.69 -15.52
CA ILE A 87 6.39 -13.84 -14.42
C ILE A 87 7.60 -13.08 -13.88
N HIS A 88 8.68 -13.77 -13.53
CA HIS A 88 9.89 -13.15 -13.00
C HIS A 88 10.50 -12.10 -13.95
N ASN A 89 10.53 -12.41 -15.26
CA ASN A 89 11.05 -11.48 -16.25
C ASN A 89 10.17 -10.22 -16.43
N LEU A 90 8.84 -10.39 -16.34
CA LEU A 90 7.89 -9.27 -16.45
C LEU A 90 7.81 -8.43 -15.17
N GLU A 91 8.06 -9.03 -14.00
CA GLU A 91 8.15 -8.32 -12.71
C GLU A 91 9.43 -7.51 -12.56
N THR A 92 10.50 -7.86 -13.32
CA THR A 92 11.74 -7.09 -13.33
C THR A 92 11.49 -5.75 -14.03
N THR A 93 11.50 -4.69 -13.28
CA THR A 93 11.21 -3.34 -13.80
C THR A 93 12.45 -2.69 -14.41
N LEU A 94 12.24 -1.65 -15.21
CA LEU A 94 13.33 -0.80 -15.71
C LEU A 94 14.17 -0.24 -14.56
N PHE A 95 13.52 0.12 -13.45
CA PHE A 95 14.16 0.63 -12.24
C PHE A 95 15.12 -0.41 -11.63
N ASP A 96 14.64 -1.64 -11.39
CA ASP A 96 15.47 -2.72 -10.84
C ASP A 96 16.64 -3.06 -11.75
N ARG A 97 16.41 -3.09 -13.07
CA ARG A 97 17.45 -3.40 -14.06
C ARG A 97 18.54 -2.35 -14.09
N ILE A 98 18.18 -1.06 -14.05
CA ILE A 98 19.17 0.02 -14.06
C ILE A 98 20.02 0.00 -12.78
N ILE A 99 19.41 -0.18 -11.61
CA ILE A 99 20.15 -0.29 -10.35
C ILE A 99 21.12 -1.46 -10.38
N LYS A 100 20.70 -2.61 -10.93
CA LYS A 100 21.55 -3.80 -11.04
C LYS A 100 22.73 -3.61 -12.01
N ILE A 101 22.51 -2.94 -13.14
CA ILE A 101 23.56 -2.71 -14.17
C ILE A 101 24.58 -1.66 -13.68
N PHE A 102 24.15 -0.67 -12.91
CA PHE A 102 24.99 0.46 -12.48
C PHE A 102 25.12 0.59 -10.96
N PRO A 103 25.51 -0.47 -10.23
CA PRO A 103 25.48 -0.49 -8.77
C PRO A 103 26.45 0.48 -8.10
N LYS A 104 27.49 0.94 -8.80
CA LYS A 104 28.54 1.82 -8.28
C LYS A 104 28.36 3.29 -8.68
N ARG A 105 27.32 3.62 -9.45
CA ARG A 105 27.06 5.01 -9.83
C ARG A 105 26.16 5.69 -8.81
N ASP A 106 26.49 6.91 -8.46
CA ASP A 106 25.66 7.77 -7.60
C ASP A 106 24.41 8.29 -8.35
N MET A 107 23.66 7.35 -8.93
CA MET A 107 22.43 7.62 -9.68
C MET A 107 21.20 7.39 -8.84
N VAL A 108 21.29 6.59 -7.79
CA VAL A 108 20.16 6.25 -6.91
C VAL A 108 20.20 7.16 -5.70
N LYS A 109 19.13 7.91 -5.50
CA LYS A 109 18.93 8.73 -4.29
C LYS A 109 17.76 8.12 -3.50
N PHE A 110 18.01 7.78 -2.26
CA PHE A 110 16.99 7.31 -1.34
C PHE A 110 16.38 8.49 -0.60
N LEU A 111 15.05 8.66 -0.73
CA LEU A 111 14.30 9.66 0.02
C LEU A 111 13.99 9.04 1.39
N ASN A 112 14.86 9.30 2.35
CA ASN A 112 14.86 8.61 3.64
C ASN A 112 13.98 9.24 4.71
N VAL A 113 13.45 10.44 4.50
CA VAL A 113 12.53 11.09 5.44
C VAL A 113 11.11 10.97 4.93
N GLN A 114 10.23 10.35 5.72
CA GLN A 114 8.82 10.21 5.42
C GLN A 114 7.97 11.19 6.26
N TYR A 115 6.87 11.65 5.69
CA TYR A 115 5.96 12.66 6.25
C TYR A 115 4.53 12.13 6.46
N ARG A 116 4.35 10.80 6.50
CA ARG A 116 3.05 10.14 6.62
C ARG A 116 2.81 9.53 7.99
N MET A 117 3.65 8.57 8.38
CA MET A 117 3.38 7.66 9.48
C MET A 117 3.90 8.18 10.80
N ASN A 118 3.17 7.87 11.89
CA ASN A 118 3.74 7.86 13.23
C ASN A 118 4.99 6.95 13.26
N GLN A 119 5.98 7.31 14.06
CA GLN A 119 7.25 6.59 14.15
C GLN A 119 7.08 5.12 14.51
N LYS A 120 6.20 4.79 15.44
CA LYS A 120 5.93 3.41 15.87
C LYS A 120 5.42 2.53 14.72
N ILE A 121 4.57 3.07 13.85
CA ILE A 121 4.08 2.36 12.66
C ILE A 121 5.21 2.15 11.65
N MET A 122 6.08 3.15 11.48
CA MET A 122 7.18 3.13 10.50
C MET A 122 8.34 2.21 10.91
N GLU A 123 8.58 1.97 12.19
CA GLU A 123 9.79 1.30 12.67
C GLU A 123 9.99 -0.09 12.05
N PHE A 124 8.96 -0.95 12.06
CA PHE A 124 9.09 -2.27 11.46
C PHE A 124 9.39 -2.22 9.95
N PRO A 125 8.62 -1.50 9.10
CA PRO A 125 8.97 -1.31 7.69
C PRO A 125 10.38 -0.76 7.48
N SER A 126 10.79 0.22 8.27
CA SER A 126 12.13 0.80 8.17
C SER A 126 13.21 -0.27 8.35
N HIS A 127 13.11 -1.08 9.40
CA HIS A 127 14.10 -2.13 9.68
C HIS A 127 14.04 -3.27 8.67
N SER A 128 12.85 -3.80 8.37
CA SER A 128 12.68 -5.00 7.57
C SER A 128 12.88 -4.76 6.07
N MET A 129 12.45 -3.62 5.54
CA MET A 129 12.44 -3.34 4.10
C MET A 129 13.49 -2.32 3.66
N TYR A 130 13.86 -1.37 4.54
CA TYR A 130 14.71 -0.22 4.17
C TYR A 130 16.02 -0.15 4.98
N ASN A 131 16.43 -1.26 5.61
CA ASN A 131 17.69 -1.39 6.36
C ASN A 131 17.84 -0.32 7.47
N GLY A 132 16.77 0.07 8.12
CA GLY A 132 16.75 1.09 9.16
C GLY A 132 17.00 2.52 8.68
N LYS A 133 16.93 2.77 7.37
CA LYS A 133 17.26 4.08 6.79
C LYS A 133 16.07 5.04 6.69
N LEU A 134 14.85 4.52 6.79
CA LEU A 134 13.65 5.36 6.73
C LEU A 134 13.47 6.04 8.10
N LEU A 135 13.25 7.35 8.08
CA LEU A 135 13.13 8.20 9.26
C LEU A 135 11.79 8.94 9.21
N ALA A 136 11.13 9.06 10.34
CA ALA A 136 9.94 9.92 10.45
C ALA A 136 10.36 11.38 10.65
N ASP A 137 9.77 12.29 9.89
CA ASP A 137 9.92 13.72 10.15
C ASP A 137 9.32 14.08 11.51
N ALA A 138 9.91 15.05 12.21
CA ALA A 138 9.47 15.49 13.53
C ALA A 138 7.99 15.92 13.57
N THR A 139 7.45 16.40 12.46
CA THR A 139 6.04 16.82 12.35
C THR A 139 5.04 15.68 12.36
N VAL A 140 5.49 14.45 12.11
CA VAL A 140 4.63 13.27 12.04
C VAL A 140 5.00 12.17 13.03
N ALA A 141 6.23 12.18 13.54
CA ALA A 141 6.80 11.10 14.34
C ALA A 141 5.93 10.72 15.56
N ASN A 142 5.34 11.72 16.22
CA ASN A 142 4.60 11.53 17.48
C ASN A 142 3.10 11.81 17.35
N ARG A 143 2.57 11.99 16.12
CA ARG A 143 1.15 12.30 15.97
C ARG A 143 0.25 11.11 16.25
N LEU A 144 -0.83 11.33 16.98
CA LEU A 144 -1.80 10.35 17.42
C LEU A 144 -3.20 10.70 16.90
N LEU A 145 -4.18 9.80 17.05
CA LEU A 145 -5.56 10.09 16.66
C LEU A 145 -6.16 11.22 17.53
N ILE A 146 -5.83 11.24 18.80
CA ILE A 146 -6.26 12.29 19.73
C ILE A 146 -5.89 13.71 19.29
N ASP A 147 -4.88 13.88 18.42
CA ASP A 147 -4.48 15.17 17.86
C ASP A 147 -5.40 15.66 16.73
N LEU A 148 -6.38 14.85 16.30
CA LEU A 148 -7.37 15.29 15.32
C LEU A 148 -8.35 16.27 15.97
N PRO A 149 -8.68 17.39 15.30
CA PRO A 149 -9.51 18.44 15.89
C PRO A 149 -10.93 18.00 16.29
N THR A 150 -11.39 16.88 15.72
CA THR A 150 -12.74 16.34 15.94
C THR A 150 -12.79 15.26 17.01
N VAL A 151 -11.64 14.77 17.47
CA VAL A 151 -11.56 13.68 18.42
C VAL A 151 -11.71 14.22 19.84
N ASP A 152 -12.69 13.69 20.56
CA ASP A 152 -12.92 14.02 21.96
C ASP A 152 -11.97 13.21 22.84
N ALA A 153 -10.98 13.90 23.39
CA ALA A 153 -10.10 13.32 24.39
C ALA A 153 -10.80 13.35 25.75
N THR A 154 -11.17 12.20 26.27
CA THR A 154 -11.50 12.09 27.70
C THR A 154 -10.18 11.94 28.49
N PRO A 155 -9.84 12.88 29.39
CA PRO A 155 -8.55 12.87 30.09
C PRO A 155 -8.35 11.72 31.09
N SER A 156 -9.33 10.83 31.25
CA SER A 156 -9.44 9.96 32.45
C SER A 156 -9.36 8.45 32.17
N GLU A 157 -9.22 7.98 30.95
CA GLU A 157 -9.18 6.54 30.67
C GLU A 157 -7.81 6.10 30.14
N ASP A 158 -7.16 5.21 30.90
CA ASP A 158 -5.88 4.60 30.54
C ASP A 158 -6.01 3.71 29.29
N ASP A 159 -7.24 3.32 28.91
CA ASP A 159 -7.58 2.47 27.76
C ASP A 159 -8.07 3.25 26.51
N ASP A 160 -7.61 4.46 26.32
CA ASP A 160 -8.00 5.31 25.18
C ASP A 160 -7.22 4.91 23.91
N ASP A 161 -7.86 4.12 23.05
CA ASP A 161 -7.31 3.66 21.77
C ASP A 161 -6.82 4.82 20.88
N THR A 162 -7.31 6.05 21.09
CA THR A 162 -6.87 7.21 20.29
C THR A 162 -5.44 7.64 20.58
N LYS A 163 -4.85 7.17 21.66
CA LYS A 163 -3.47 7.43 22.09
C LYS A 163 -2.49 6.32 21.65
N ILE A 164 -2.99 5.20 21.12
CA ILE A 164 -2.19 4.03 20.77
C ILE A 164 -1.99 3.97 19.26
N PRO A 165 -0.76 4.12 18.75
CA PRO A 165 -0.50 4.11 17.31
C PRO A 165 -0.48 2.71 16.67
N LEU A 166 -0.30 1.66 17.46
CA LEU A 166 -0.29 0.27 17.00
C LEU A 166 -1.12 -0.59 17.94
N ILE A 167 -2.15 -1.24 17.41
CA ILE A 167 -3.04 -2.15 18.13
C ILE A 167 -3.08 -3.48 17.40
N TRP A 168 -3.02 -4.58 18.15
CA TRP A 168 -3.20 -5.92 17.61
C TRP A 168 -4.31 -6.66 18.35
N TYR A 169 -5.34 -7.09 17.61
CA TYR A 169 -6.34 -8.02 18.09
C TYR A 169 -5.96 -9.44 17.65
N ASP A 170 -5.50 -10.26 18.60
CA ASP A 170 -5.16 -11.65 18.32
C ASP A 170 -6.44 -12.49 18.16
N THR A 171 -6.56 -13.13 17.01
CA THR A 171 -7.69 -13.97 16.64
C THR A 171 -7.34 -15.46 16.73
N GLN A 172 -6.62 -15.86 17.77
CA GLN A 172 -6.35 -17.22 18.11
C GLN A 172 -7.59 -17.84 18.78
N GLY A 173 -8.15 -18.92 18.21
CA GLY A 173 -9.30 -19.65 18.77
C GLY A 173 -10.25 -20.18 17.70
N ASP A 174 -11.15 -21.09 18.14
CA ASP A 174 -12.05 -21.81 17.24
C ASP A 174 -13.12 -20.90 16.60
N GLU A 175 -13.47 -19.80 17.24
CA GLU A 175 -14.42 -18.80 16.76
C GLU A 175 -13.89 -17.94 15.63
N PHE A 176 -12.57 -17.96 15.38
CA PHE A 176 -11.90 -17.17 14.35
C PHE A 176 -11.41 -18.03 13.17
N GLN A 177 -12.05 -19.16 12.89
CA GLN A 177 -11.66 -20.01 11.76
C GLN A 177 -11.96 -19.33 10.41
N GLU A 178 -10.98 -19.43 9.49
CA GLU A 178 -11.17 -18.95 8.12
C GLU A 178 -12.17 -19.83 7.36
N THR A 179 -13.03 -19.21 6.56
CA THR A 179 -14.01 -19.91 5.71
C THR A 179 -13.72 -19.62 4.24
N ALA A 180 -13.91 -20.61 3.38
CA ALA A 180 -13.86 -20.41 1.93
C ALA A 180 -15.21 -19.88 1.45
N ASP A 181 -15.20 -18.80 0.68
CA ASP A 181 -16.39 -18.27 0.04
C ASP A 181 -16.67 -19.08 -1.24
N GLU A 182 -17.71 -19.93 -1.19
CA GLU A 182 -18.13 -20.79 -2.32
C GLU A 182 -18.68 -19.98 -3.50
N ALA A 183 -19.07 -18.72 -3.29
CA ALA A 183 -19.56 -17.85 -4.34
C ALA A 183 -18.43 -17.32 -5.23
N THR A 184 -17.17 -17.44 -4.81
CA THR A 184 -16.01 -16.99 -5.58
C THR A 184 -15.36 -18.13 -6.36
N ILE A 185 -15.07 -17.93 -7.65
CA ILE A 185 -14.49 -18.94 -8.56
C ILE A 185 -13.15 -19.51 -8.04
N LEU A 186 -12.41 -18.77 -7.23
CA LEU A 186 -11.10 -19.15 -6.68
C LEU A 186 -11.12 -19.47 -5.19
N GLY A 187 -12.32 -19.60 -4.56
CA GLY A 187 -12.44 -19.91 -3.14
C GLY A 187 -11.75 -18.87 -2.24
N SER A 188 -11.99 -17.58 -2.49
CA SER A 188 -11.47 -16.50 -1.63
C SER A 188 -11.90 -16.74 -0.18
N LYS A 189 -11.06 -16.33 0.76
CA LYS A 189 -11.27 -16.57 2.18
C LYS A 189 -11.90 -15.37 2.88
N TYR A 190 -12.67 -15.65 3.93
CA TYR A 190 -13.14 -14.64 4.88
C TYR A 190 -13.16 -15.20 6.30
N ASN A 191 -13.28 -14.33 7.31
CA ASN A 191 -13.26 -14.66 8.72
C ASN A 191 -14.32 -13.79 9.44
N GLU A 192 -15.42 -14.43 9.85
CA GLU A 192 -16.54 -13.73 10.48
C GLU A 192 -16.16 -13.12 11.84
N GLY A 193 -15.32 -13.82 12.62
CA GLY A 193 -14.83 -13.29 13.89
C GLY A 193 -13.98 -12.02 13.71
N GLU A 194 -13.11 -11.99 12.71
CA GLU A 194 -12.36 -10.76 12.40
C GLU A 194 -13.27 -9.63 11.94
N ILE A 195 -14.34 -9.91 11.16
CA ILE A 195 -15.32 -8.91 10.75
C ILE A 195 -16.02 -8.29 11.96
N ALA A 196 -16.35 -9.10 12.97
CA ALA A 196 -16.97 -8.62 14.20
C ALA A 196 -16.03 -7.68 14.99
N ILE A 197 -14.74 -8.04 15.12
CA ILE A 197 -13.73 -7.18 15.78
C ILE A 197 -13.55 -5.87 15.00
N VAL A 198 -13.45 -5.93 13.66
CA VAL A 198 -13.34 -4.71 12.82
C VAL A 198 -14.52 -3.78 13.06
N LYS A 199 -15.75 -4.33 13.11
CA LYS A 199 -16.96 -3.54 13.43
C LYS A 199 -16.86 -2.89 14.80
N GLU A 200 -16.53 -3.68 15.84
CA GLU A 200 -16.44 -3.18 17.21
C GLU A 200 -15.40 -2.05 17.34
N HIS A 201 -14.23 -2.23 16.73
CA HIS A 201 -13.21 -1.18 16.72
C HIS A 201 -13.68 0.10 16.00
N ILE A 202 -14.38 -0.02 14.86
CA ILE A 202 -14.97 1.14 14.16
C ILE A 202 -15.99 1.86 15.07
N GLU A 203 -16.86 1.12 15.76
CA GLU A 203 -17.84 1.68 16.68
C GLU A 203 -17.15 2.39 17.86
N ASN A 204 -16.06 1.83 18.39
CA ASN A 204 -15.22 2.45 19.41
C ASN A 204 -14.61 3.77 18.89
N LEU A 205 -13.96 3.78 17.74
CA LEU A 205 -13.40 5.00 17.15
C LEU A 205 -14.46 6.10 16.93
N ARG A 206 -15.66 5.73 16.51
CA ARG A 206 -16.79 6.66 16.35
C ARG A 206 -17.27 7.24 17.67
N SER A 207 -17.21 6.48 18.76
CA SER A 207 -17.56 6.98 20.10
C SER A 207 -16.63 8.12 20.57
N PHE A 208 -15.39 8.14 20.05
CA PHE A 208 -14.43 9.23 20.23
C PHE A 208 -14.51 10.32 19.15
N ASN A 209 -15.55 10.33 18.31
CA ASN A 209 -15.72 11.27 17.21
C ASN A 209 -14.57 11.24 16.16
N VAL A 210 -13.93 10.09 15.94
CA VAL A 210 -12.99 9.91 14.81
C VAL A 210 -13.79 9.97 13.52
N PRO A 211 -13.42 10.85 12.54
CA PRO A 211 -14.18 10.99 11.30
C PRO A 211 -14.17 9.71 10.45
N GLU A 212 -15.33 9.29 9.95
CA GLU A 212 -15.45 8.07 9.13
C GLU A 212 -14.55 8.09 7.90
N ASN A 213 -14.43 9.24 7.23
CA ASN A 213 -13.57 9.40 6.05
C ASN A 213 -12.06 9.32 6.35
N SER A 214 -11.67 9.37 7.63
CA SER A 214 -10.30 9.16 8.09
C SER A 214 -9.95 7.70 8.37
N ILE A 215 -10.96 6.79 8.31
CA ILE A 215 -10.81 5.36 8.57
C ILE A 215 -10.75 4.60 7.24
N GLY A 216 -9.80 3.66 7.16
CA GLY A 216 -9.70 2.70 6.07
C GLY A 216 -9.63 1.26 6.60
N VAL A 217 -10.27 0.32 5.91
CA VAL A 217 -10.19 -1.11 6.20
C VAL A 217 -9.56 -1.82 5.01
N ILE A 218 -8.52 -2.58 5.28
CA ILE A 218 -7.77 -3.31 4.25
C ILE A 218 -7.82 -4.81 4.55
N SER A 219 -8.09 -5.62 3.54
CA SER A 219 -7.85 -7.07 3.61
C SER A 219 -7.21 -7.58 2.33
N PRO A 220 -6.31 -8.58 2.40
CA PRO A 220 -5.75 -9.22 1.20
C PRO A 220 -6.77 -10.06 0.41
N TYR A 221 -7.94 -10.34 0.97
CA TYR A 221 -8.93 -11.26 0.43
C TYR A 221 -10.21 -10.55 -0.02
N ASN A 222 -10.60 -10.73 -1.29
CA ASN A 222 -11.80 -10.12 -1.87
C ASN A 222 -13.10 -10.52 -1.15
N ALA A 223 -13.21 -11.78 -0.68
CA ALA A 223 -14.38 -12.21 0.08
C ALA A 223 -14.52 -11.42 1.38
N GLN A 224 -13.44 -11.25 2.14
CA GLN A 224 -13.44 -10.43 3.36
C GLN A 224 -13.85 -8.98 3.07
N VAL A 225 -13.30 -8.38 2.01
CA VAL A 225 -13.67 -7.02 1.58
C VAL A 225 -15.17 -6.93 1.25
N SER A 226 -15.73 -7.94 0.57
CA SER A 226 -17.16 -7.98 0.22
C SER A 226 -18.05 -8.08 1.45
N HIS A 227 -17.71 -8.96 2.39
CA HIS A 227 -18.46 -9.11 3.65
C HIS A 227 -18.36 -7.84 4.52
N LEU A 228 -17.18 -7.24 4.64
CA LEU A 228 -16.98 -5.98 5.35
C LEU A 228 -17.80 -4.84 4.73
N LYS A 229 -17.82 -4.72 3.39
CA LYS A 229 -18.65 -3.71 2.70
C LYS A 229 -20.13 -3.93 2.96
N LYS A 230 -20.60 -5.16 2.87
CA LYS A 230 -22.00 -5.48 3.16
C LYS A 230 -22.37 -5.04 4.59
N LEU A 231 -21.58 -5.40 5.59
CA LEU A 231 -21.85 -5.03 6.96
C LEU A 231 -21.75 -3.51 7.19
N ILE A 232 -20.62 -2.91 6.80
CA ILE A 232 -20.28 -1.52 7.15
C ILE A 232 -21.04 -0.52 6.26
N HIS A 233 -21.07 -0.72 4.94
CA HIS A 233 -21.72 0.20 4.02
C HIS A 233 -23.22 -0.05 3.92
N ASP A 234 -23.65 -1.33 3.75
CA ASP A 234 -25.06 -1.62 3.42
C ASP A 234 -25.92 -1.73 4.70
N GLU A 235 -25.43 -2.32 5.78
CA GLU A 235 -26.22 -2.51 7.00
C GLU A 235 -26.05 -1.32 7.96
N LEU A 236 -24.79 -0.93 8.27
CA LEU A 236 -24.51 0.17 9.22
C LEU A 236 -24.58 1.57 8.57
N LYS A 237 -24.64 1.66 7.23
CA LYS A 237 -24.70 2.92 6.45
C LYS A 237 -23.47 3.84 6.63
N LEU A 238 -22.32 3.29 6.97
CA LEU A 238 -21.06 4.02 7.14
C LEU A 238 -20.27 4.05 5.81
N THR A 239 -20.81 4.77 4.82
CA THR A 239 -20.29 4.75 3.43
C THR A 239 -19.01 5.54 3.24
N ASP A 240 -18.64 6.42 4.16
CA ASP A 240 -17.41 7.23 4.09
C ASP A 240 -16.17 6.47 4.55
N ILE A 241 -16.33 5.32 5.20
CA ILE A 241 -15.24 4.41 5.55
C ILE A 241 -14.77 3.71 4.27
N GLU A 242 -13.50 3.82 3.95
CA GLU A 242 -12.93 3.21 2.75
C GLU A 242 -12.54 1.75 2.99
N ILE A 243 -13.13 0.80 2.25
CA ILE A 243 -12.87 -0.63 2.39
C ILE A 243 -12.37 -1.18 1.06
N SER A 244 -11.15 -1.73 1.04
CA SER A 244 -10.55 -2.24 -0.20
C SER A 244 -9.52 -3.34 0.04
N THR A 245 -9.08 -3.97 -1.05
CA THR A 245 -7.89 -4.82 -1.03
C THR A 245 -6.63 -3.98 -0.92
N VAL A 246 -5.49 -4.63 -0.64
CA VAL A 246 -4.18 -3.95 -0.56
C VAL A 246 -3.87 -3.23 -1.88
N ASP A 247 -4.09 -3.89 -3.02
CA ASP A 247 -3.84 -3.31 -4.34
C ASP A 247 -4.73 -2.09 -4.60
N GLY A 248 -5.99 -2.13 -4.19
CA GLY A 248 -6.93 -1.01 -4.32
C GLY A 248 -6.62 0.16 -3.39
N PHE A 249 -5.84 -0.05 -2.33
CA PHE A 249 -5.41 0.99 -1.38
C PHE A 249 -4.06 1.62 -1.74
N GLN A 250 -3.40 1.13 -2.78
CA GLN A 250 -2.12 1.69 -3.21
C GLN A 250 -2.27 3.15 -3.64
N GLY A 251 -1.30 4.00 -3.25
CA GLY A 251 -1.35 5.44 -3.46
C GLY A 251 -2.29 6.20 -2.52
N ARG A 252 -3.06 5.51 -1.67
CA ARG A 252 -3.96 6.11 -0.69
C ARG A 252 -3.39 6.04 0.71
N GLU A 253 -3.96 6.83 1.62
CA GLU A 253 -3.57 6.87 3.03
C GLU A 253 -4.74 7.37 3.88
N LYS A 254 -4.83 6.92 5.14
CA LYS A 254 -5.85 7.31 6.11
C LYS A 254 -5.20 7.59 7.47
N ASP A 255 -5.91 8.26 8.35
CA ASP A 255 -5.42 8.43 9.72
C ASP A 255 -5.41 7.11 10.48
N VAL A 256 -6.44 6.28 10.27
CA VAL A 256 -6.54 4.91 10.79
C VAL A 256 -6.59 3.92 9.64
N ILE A 257 -5.81 2.85 9.73
CA ILE A 257 -5.98 1.65 8.91
C ILE A 257 -6.24 0.45 9.81
N ILE A 258 -7.32 -0.26 9.55
CA ILE A 258 -7.63 -1.54 10.16
C ILE A 258 -7.31 -2.63 9.12
N LEU A 259 -6.37 -3.48 9.43
CA LEU A 259 -5.88 -4.56 8.57
C LEU A 259 -6.40 -5.91 9.06
N SER A 260 -7.34 -6.51 8.33
CA SER A 260 -7.88 -7.85 8.63
C SER A 260 -7.14 -8.89 7.80
N LEU A 261 -6.44 -9.82 8.48
CA LEU A 261 -5.53 -10.80 7.87
C LEU A 261 -6.24 -12.07 7.42
N VAL A 262 -7.40 -12.39 8.01
CA VAL A 262 -8.28 -13.50 7.66
C VAL A 262 -7.75 -14.88 8.03
N ARG A 263 -6.45 -15.14 7.83
CA ARG A 263 -5.88 -16.48 7.91
C ARG A 263 -5.81 -17.01 9.33
N SER A 264 -6.62 -18.05 9.57
CA SER A 264 -6.64 -18.80 10.82
C SER A 264 -6.96 -20.28 10.50
N ASN A 265 -5.95 -21.14 10.52
CA ASN A 265 -6.08 -22.55 10.17
C ASN A 265 -4.99 -23.42 10.83
N GLU A 266 -5.26 -24.68 11.06
CA GLU A 266 -4.37 -25.64 11.71
C GLU A 266 -3.08 -25.95 10.93
N LYS A 267 -3.06 -25.69 9.61
CA LYS A 267 -1.91 -25.96 8.75
C LYS A 267 -0.90 -24.79 8.71
N PHE A 268 -1.22 -23.69 9.37
CA PHE A 268 -0.43 -22.45 9.35
C PHE A 268 -0.17 -21.91 7.93
N GLU A 269 -1.14 -22.12 7.04
CA GLU A 269 -1.08 -21.62 5.69
C GLU A 269 -1.48 -20.14 5.64
N VAL A 270 -0.63 -19.30 5.13
CA VAL A 270 -0.83 -17.83 5.09
C VAL A 270 -1.23 -17.29 3.70
N GLY A 271 -1.21 -18.14 2.67
CA GLY A 271 -1.64 -17.74 1.32
C GLY A 271 -0.96 -16.45 0.82
N PHE A 272 -1.75 -15.44 0.48
CA PHE A 272 -1.27 -14.17 -0.05
C PHE A 272 -0.48 -13.31 0.95
N LEU A 273 -0.60 -13.57 2.26
CA LEU A 273 0.15 -12.82 3.27
C LEU A 273 1.67 -13.02 3.16
N LYS A 274 2.15 -14.11 2.53
CA LYS A 274 3.58 -14.35 2.31
C LYS A 274 4.24 -13.33 1.38
N GLU A 275 3.47 -12.52 0.67
CA GLU A 275 3.98 -11.48 -0.22
C GLU A 275 4.36 -10.23 0.56
N GLU A 276 5.62 -10.16 0.99
CA GLU A 276 6.16 -9.11 1.85
C GLU A 276 5.91 -7.71 1.33
N ARG A 277 6.03 -7.47 0.01
CA ARG A 277 5.79 -6.17 -0.61
C ARG A 277 4.34 -5.72 -0.47
N ARG A 278 3.40 -6.66 -0.60
CA ARG A 278 1.96 -6.38 -0.44
C ARG A 278 1.64 -6.02 1.01
N LEU A 279 2.21 -6.76 1.95
CA LEU A 279 2.04 -6.44 3.37
C LEU A 279 2.70 -5.10 3.72
N ASN A 280 3.90 -4.82 3.20
CA ASN A 280 4.57 -3.53 3.38
C ASN A 280 3.71 -2.36 2.90
N VAL A 281 3.01 -2.51 1.77
CA VAL A 281 2.05 -1.49 1.33
C VAL A 281 0.94 -1.31 2.35
N ALA A 282 0.30 -2.38 2.83
CA ALA A 282 -0.81 -2.30 3.77
C ALA A 282 -0.42 -1.58 5.08
N ILE A 283 0.70 -2.00 5.70
CA ILE A 283 1.15 -1.45 6.99
C ILE A 283 1.72 -0.04 6.89
N THR A 284 2.02 0.46 5.69
CA THR A 284 2.50 1.83 5.46
C THR A 284 1.40 2.80 4.98
N ARG A 285 0.12 2.40 5.04
CA ARG A 285 -1.01 3.29 4.66
C ARG A 285 -1.51 4.20 5.79
N PRO A 286 -1.39 3.81 7.09
CA PRO A 286 -1.88 4.65 8.16
C PRO A 286 -0.96 5.84 8.44
N ARG A 287 -1.58 6.93 8.89
CA ARG A 287 -0.86 8.12 9.34
C ARG A 287 -0.63 8.10 10.85
N ARG A 288 -1.64 7.69 11.63
CA ARG A 288 -1.71 7.85 13.08
C ARG A 288 -1.91 6.55 13.84
N GLN A 289 -2.70 5.63 13.28
CA GLN A 289 -3.00 4.35 13.91
C GLN A 289 -3.06 3.22 12.91
N LEU A 290 -2.35 2.14 13.20
CA LEU A 290 -2.46 0.84 12.56
C LEU A 290 -3.12 -0.14 13.53
N VAL A 291 -4.26 -0.69 13.13
CA VAL A 291 -4.93 -1.77 13.84
C VAL A 291 -4.80 -3.04 13.02
N VAL A 292 -4.30 -4.10 13.62
CA VAL A 292 -4.17 -5.41 12.99
C VAL A 292 -5.14 -6.38 13.67
N VAL A 293 -5.93 -7.08 12.88
CA VAL A 293 -6.81 -8.15 13.33
C VAL A 293 -6.34 -9.43 12.66
N GLY A 294 -5.82 -10.39 13.42
CA GLY A 294 -5.26 -11.60 12.85
C GLY A 294 -4.62 -12.53 13.86
N ASN A 295 -4.49 -13.79 13.48
CA ASN A 295 -3.98 -14.88 14.32
C ASN A 295 -2.44 -14.87 14.36
N ILE A 296 -1.88 -14.49 15.50
CA ILE A 296 -0.42 -14.38 15.73
C ILE A 296 0.25 -15.76 15.57
N GLU A 297 -0.34 -16.83 16.11
CA GLU A 297 0.25 -18.15 16.02
C GLU A 297 0.45 -18.62 14.58
N VAL A 298 -0.53 -18.35 13.71
CA VAL A 298 -0.43 -18.68 12.27
C VAL A 298 0.74 -17.93 11.63
N LEU A 299 0.96 -16.67 11.95
CA LEU A 299 2.05 -15.88 11.40
C LEU A 299 3.42 -16.35 11.91
N GLN A 300 3.51 -16.71 13.19
CA GLN A 300 4.76 -17.18 13.80
C GLN A 300 5.17 -18.59 13.28
N ARG A 301 4.19 -19.45 13.00
CA ARG A 301 4.42 -20.85 12.64
C ARG A 301 4.38 -21.15 11.14
N CYS A 302 4.01 -20.18 10.30
CA CYS A 302 3.87 -20.39 8.84
C CYS A 302 5.20 -20.60 8.08
N GLY A 303 6.34 -20.49 8.73
CA GLY A 303 7.66 -20.65 8.11
C GLY A 303 8.15 -19.45 7.30
N ASN A 304 7.38 -18.36 7.21
CA ASN A 304 7.81 -17.10 6.58
C ASN A 304 8.49 -16.20 7.61
N LYS A 305 9.75 -15.86 7.37
CA LYS A 305 10.57 -15.08 8.31
C LYS A 305 10.06 -13.66 8.52
N TYR A 306 9.54 -13.03 7.47
CA TYR A 306 9.04 -11.66 7.55
C TYR A 306 7.78 -11.58 8.42
N LEU A 307 6.81 -12.48 8.19
CA LEU A 307 5.58 -12.55 8.98
C LEU A 307 5.86 -12.86 10.46
N LYS A 308 6.77 -13.81 10.71
CA LYS A 308 7.21 -14.13 12.06
C LYS A 308 7.84 -12.92 12.74
N SER A 309 8.79 -12.26 12.10
CA SER A 309 9.45 -11.08 12.65
C SER A 309 8.48 -9.91 12.87
N TRP A 310 7.47 -9.76 12.01
CA TRP A 310 6.47 -8.72 12.17
C TRP A 310 5.56 -8.98 13.38
N SER A 311 5.05 -10.20 13.52
CA SER A 311 4.20 -10.57 14.66
C SER A 311 4.96 -10.46 15.99
N GLU A 312 6.20 -10.96 16.05
CA GLU A 312 7.06 -10.81 17.23
C GLU A 312 7.32 -9.35 17.59
N TRP A 313 7.58 -8.51 16.57
CA TRP A 313 7.78 -7.07 16.79
C TRP A 313 6.52 -6.38 17.31
N CYS A 314 5.33 -6.75 16.84
CA CYS A 314 4.06 -6.20 17.32
C CYS A 314 3.75 -6.62 18.76
N GLU A 315 4.14 -7.83 19.18
CA GLU A 315 3.99 -8.27 20.58
C GLU A 315 4.90 -7.50 21.55
N GLU A 316 6.05 -7.04 21.07
CA GLU A 316 7.07 -6.35 21.89
C GLU A 316 6.81 -4.83 22.02
N ASN A 317 6.01 -4.22 21.12
CA ASN A 317 5.85 -2.76 20.98
C ASN A 317 4.42 -2.26 21.09
#